data_9577378cdbc6dd73d52823a9dfa30f6c
#
_entry.id   9577378cdbc6dd73d52823a9dfa30f6c
#
_cell.length_a   1.000
_cell.length_b   1.000
_cell.length_c   1.000
_cell.angle_alpha   90.00
_cell.angle_beta   90.00
_cell.angle_gamma   90.00
#
_symmetry.space_group_name_H-M   'P 1'
#
loop_
_entity.id
_entity.type
_entity.pdbx_description
1 polymer ?
#
loop_
_entity_poly.entity_id
_entity_poly.type
_entity_poly.pdbx_seq_one_letter_code
_entity_poly.pdbx_strand_id
1 'polypeptide(L)'
;IYKDYPVASNAQIEVGVSSHSKRFDSMPHGFWLPDCGFYPGLENLLVRNNIQWVSVASQALVLSDTVPKEGNYKPVCCENGLYCFPRDYNLTSLVWSSSEGYPGDPNYREFYRDIGYDLPMSYIGPYVHEPEVRVFTGYKYYAVTGQTSEKNVYDPEKASNIALAHGKNFIYHINSRSQ
;
A
#
# COMPACT_ATOMS: atom_id res chain seq x y z
N ILE A 1 -0.20 2.17 -16.41
CA ILE A 1 -0.59 1.19 -17.48
C ILE A 1 -1.94 1.61 -18.04
N TYR A 2 -1.98 1.93 -19.31
CA TYR A 2 -3.18 2.47 -19.97
C TYR A 2 -3.71 1.50 -21.01
N LYS A 3 -5.02 1.24 -20.97
CA LYS A 3 -5.75 0.40 -21.91
C LYS A 3 -5.55 0.82 -23.38
N ASP A 4 -5.58 2.13 -23.63
CA ASP A 4 -5.52 2.68 -25.00
C ASP A 4 -4.09 2.72 -25.59
N TYR A 5 -3.07 2.39 -24.81
CA TYR A 5 -1.67 2.39 -25.20
C TYR A 5 -0.99 1.04 -24.92
N PRO A 6 -1.39 -0.06 -25.58
CA PRO A 6 -0.93 -1.40 -25.27
C PRO A 6 0.59 -1.59 -25.50
N VAL A 7 1.17 -0.89 -26.46
CA VAL A 7 2.64 -0.93 -26.69
C VAL A 7 3.39 -0.32 -25.53
N ALA A 8 2.96 0.85 -25.05
CA ALA A 8 3.56 1.50 -23.89
C ALA A 8 3.36 0.68 -22.62
N SER A 9 2.17 0.09 -22.44
CA SER A 9 1.87 -0.79 -21.31
C SER A 9 2.77 -2.03 -21.31
N ASN A 10 2.97 -2.67 -22.46
CA ASN A 10 3.88 -3.80 -22.59
C ASN A 10 5.33 -3.41 -22.28
N ALA A 11 5.81 -2.27 -22.80
CA ALA A 11 7.14 -1.77 -22.51
C ALA A 11 7.38 -1.53 -20.99
N GLN A 12 6.39 -0.99 -20.28
CA GLN A 12 6.48 -0.81 -18.82
C GLN A 12 6.59 -2.15 -18.07
N ILE A 13 5.84 -3.17 -18.50
CA ILE A 13 5.90 -4.52 -17.93
C ILE A 13 7.29 -5.13 -18.20
N GLU A 14 7.77 -5.08 -19.44
CA GLU A 14 9.11 -5.59 -19.83
C GLU A 14 10.24 -4.93 -19.04
N VAL A 15 10.19 -3.61 -18.88
CA VAL A 15 11.18 -2.88 -18.07
C VAL A 15 11.10 -3.29 -16.61
N GLY A 16 9.90 -3.46 -16.06
CA GLY A 16 9.70 -3.95 -14.69
C GLY A 16 10.30 -5.34 -14.48
N VAL A 17 10.01 -6.27 -15.37
CA VAL A 17 10.55 -7.65 -15.36
C VAL A 17 12.07 -7.64 -15.50
N SER A 18 12.62 -6.90 -16.48
CA SER A 18 14.07 -6.78 -16.67
C SER A 18 14.77 -6.17 -15.47
N SER A 19 14.19 -5.12 -14.88
CA SER A 19 14.73 -4.47 -13.69
C SER A 19 14.76 -5.41 -12.48
N HIS A 20 13.70 -6.20 -12.27
CA HIS A 20 13.64 -7.21 -11.23
C HIS A 20 14.73 -8.27 -11.45
N SER A 21 14.80 -8.85 -12.65
CA SER A 21 15.77 -9.90 -12.96
C SER A 21 17.22 -9.45 -12.76
N LYS A 22 17.54 -8.21 -13.14
CA LYS A 22 18.88 -7.64 -12.93
C LYS A 22 19.25 -7.44 -11.47
N ARG A 23 18.24 -7.17 -10.59
CA ARG A 23 18.50 -6.89 -9.17
C ARG A 23 18.49 -8.14 -8.30
N PHE A 24 17.68 -9.12 -8.66
CA PHE A 24 17.42 -10.30 -7.83
C PHE A 24 17.94 -11.61 -8.44
N ASP A 25 18.54 -11.54 -9.63
CA ASP A 25 19.04 -12.68 -10.40
C ASP A 25 17.99 -13.80 -10.57
N SER A 26 16.74 -13.40 -10.71
CA SER A 26 15.59 -14.30 -10.87
C SER A 26 14.46 -13.64 -11.64
N MET A 27 13.71 -14.43 -12.39
CA MET A 27 12.52 -13.93 -13.10
C MET A 27 11.35 -13.74 -12.11
N PRO A 28 10.63 -12.62 -12.18
CA PRO A 28 9.42 -12.44 -11.38
C PRO A 28 8.30 -13.33 -11.91
N HIS A 29 7.58 -14.00 -11.02
CA HIS A 29 6.36 -14.75 -11.35
C HIS A 29 5.09 -13.94 -11.05
N GLY A 30 5.18 -12.96 -10.19
CA GLY A 30 4.10 -12.07 -9.83
C GLY A 30 4.35 -10.63 -10.26
N PHE A 31 3.27 -9.88 -10.45
CA PHE A 31 3.35 -8.47 -10.78
C PHE A 31 2.38 -7.65 -9.93
N TRP A 32 2.87 -6.57 -9.33
CA TRP A 32 2.02 -5.60 -8.66
C TRP A 32 1.58 -4.53 -9.65
N LEU A 33 0.30 -4.53 -9.97
CA LEU A 33 -0.27 -3.51 -10.84
C LEU A 33 -0.39 -2.17 -10.11
N PRO A 34 -0.04 -1.05 -10.75
CA PRO A 34 -0.26 0.28 -10.17
C PRO A 34 -1.73 0.45 -9.77
N ASP A 35 -1.95 0.86 -8.52
CA ASP A 35 -3.27 1.03 -7.89
C ASP A 35 -4.18 -0.22 -7.98
N CYS A 36 -3.59 -1.41 -8.15
CA CYS A 36 -4.29 -2.67 -8.42
C CYS A 36 -5.25 -2.59 -9.63
N GLY A 37 -4.98 -1.67 -10.56
CA GLY A 37 -5.80 -1.46 -11.75
C GLY A 37 -5.70 -2.63 -12.73
N PHE A 38 -6.84 -3.18 -13.11
CA PHE A 38 -6.94 -4.27 -14.07
C PHE A 38 -7.98 -3.91 -15.14
N TYR A 39 -7.74 -4.33 -16.39
CA TYR A 39 -8.67 -4.17 -17.48
C TYR A 39 -8.59 -5.36 -18.44
N PRO A 40 -9.66 -5.72 -19.14
CA PRO A 40 -9.66 -6.82 -20.10
C PRO A 40 -8.60 -6.64 -21.20
N GLY A 41 -7.78 -7.68 -21.42
CA GLY A 41 -6.65 -7.67 -22.36
C GLY A 41 -5.28 -7.44 -21.69
N LEU A 42 -5.23 -6.90 -20.47
CA LEU A 42 -3.97 -6.75 -19.73
C LEU A 42 -3.36 -8.10 -19.36
N GLU A 43 -4.19 -9.10 -19.07
CA GLU A 43 -3.78 -10.48 -18.79
C GLU A 43 -2.90 -11.06 -19.90
N ASN A 44 -3.15 -10.71 -21.16
CA ASN A 44 -2.37 -11.19 -22.29
C ASN A 44 -0.96 -10.58 -22.35
N LEU A 45 -0.83 -9.31 -21.96
CA LEU A 45 0.47 -8.64 -21.85
C LEU A 45 1.30 -9.22 -20.69
N LEU A 46 0.66 -9.52 -19.59
CA LEU A 46 1.31 -10.10 -18.40
C LEU A 46 1.82 -11.52 -18.68
N VAL A 47 0.97 -12.40 -19.20
CA VAL A 47 1.36 -13.78 -19.55
C VAL A 47 2.46 -13.81 -20.63
N ARG A 48 2.42 -12.92 -21.62
CA ARG A 48 3.48 -12.77 -22.63
C ARG A 48 4.84 -12.45 -22.00
N ASN A 49 4.84 -11.76 -20.86
CA ASN A 49 6.04 -11.42 -20.08
C ASN A 49 6.35 -12.44 -18.98
N ASN A 50 5.80 -13.65 -19.04
CA ASN A 50 5.98 -14.75 -18.09
C ASN A 50 5.46 -14.46 -16.67
N ILE A 51 4.57 -13.49 -16.51
CA ILE A 51 3.88 -13.24 -15.24
C ILE A 51 2.75 -14.27 -15.10
N GLN A 52 2.74 -14.94 -13.96
CA GLN A 52 1.81 -16.02 -13.64
C GLN A 52 0.64 -15.55 -12.75
N TRP A 53 0.88 -14.49 -11.96
CA TRP A 53 -0.14 -13.99 -11.06
C TRP A 53 -0.02 -12.49 -10.80
N VAL A 54 -1.14 -11.88 -10.45
CA VAL A 54 -1.26 -10.48 -10.04
C VAL A 54 -2.14 -10.34 -8.81
N SER A 55 -1.93 -9.27 -8.05
CA SER A 55 -2.89 -8.85 -7.04
C SER A 55 -3.85 -7.82 -7.64
N VAL A 56 -5.14 -7.99 -7.39
CA VAL A 56 -6.20 -7.11 -7.89
C VAL A 56 -7.05 -6.57 -6.74
N ALA A 57 -7.69 -5.44 -6.95
CA ALA A 57 -8.69 -4.94 -6.00
C ALA A 57 -9.91 -5.87 -5.96
N SER A 58 -10.58 -5.97 -4.81
CA SER A 58 -11.79 -6.80 -4.64
C SER A 58 -12.86 -6.49 -5.70
N GLN A 59 -12.99 -5.23 -6.06
CA GLN A 59 -13.94 -4.75 -7.06
C GLN A 59 -13.76 -5.41 -8.43
N ALA A 60 -12.53 -5.78 -8.78
CA ALA A 60 -12.26 -6.45 -10.06
C ALA A 60 -13.00 -7.79 -10.18
N LEU A 61 -13.26 -8.48 -9.06
CA LEU A 61 -14.01 -9.73 -9.05
C LEU A 61 -15.51 -9.51 -8.86
N VAL A 62 -15.89 -8.59 -7.96
CA VAL A 62 -17.32 -8.31 -7.67
C VAL A 62 -18.03 -7.70 -8.88
N LEU A 63 -17.30 -6.92 -9.69
CA LEU A 63 -17.82 -6.27 -10.90
C LEU A 63 -17.50 -7.04 -12.19
N SER A 64 -17.01 -8.28 -12.09
CA SER A 64 -16.78 -9.13 -13.25
C SER A 64 -18.09 -9.70 -13.78
N ASP A 65 -18.13 -10.07 -15.07
CA ASP A 65 -19.30 -10.69 -15.71
C ASP A 65 -19.73 -12.00 -15.01
N THR A 66 -18.79 -12.69 -14.40
CA THR A 66 -19.03 -13.90 -13.60
C THR A 66 -18.42 -13.71 -12.22
N VAL A 67 -19.25 -13.45 -11.22
CA VAL A 67 -18.81 -13.30 -9.84
C VAL A 67 -18.42 -14.67 -9.27
N PRO A 68 -17.19 -14.84 -8.74
CA PRO A 68 -16.75 -16.08 -8.14
C PRO A 68 -17.61 -16.47 -6.94
N LYS A 69 -17.93 -17.78 -6.80
CA LYS A 69 -18.76 -18.29 -5.70
C LYS A 69 -18.16 -18.03 -4.32
N GLU A 70 -16.84 -18.12 -4.22
CA GLU A 70 -16.08 -17.89 -2.99
C GLU A 70 -15.70 -16.41 -2.80
N GLY A 71 -16.21 -15.51 -3.64
CA GLY A 71 -15.92 -14.09 -3.57
C GLY A 71 -14.42 -13.78 -3.62
N ASN A 72 -13.91 -13.05 -2.61
CA ASN A 72 -12.50 -12.62 -2.53
C ASN A 72 -11.58 -13.62 -1.79
N TYR A 73 -12.08 -14.80 -1.42
CA TYR A 73 -11.31 -15.72 -0.57
C TYR A 73 -10.49 -16.75 -1.33
N LYS A 74 -10.66 -16.81 -2.66
CA LYS A 74 -9.86 -17.67 -3.53
C LYS A 74 -9.34 -16.93 -4.74
N PRO A 75 -8.17 -17.30 -5.26
CA PRO A 75 -7.68 -16.75 -6.52
C PRO A 75 -8.57 -17.19 -7.68
N VAL A 76 -8.67 -16.35 -8.67
CA VAL A 76 -9.37 -16.62 -9.92
C VAL A 76 -8.36 -16.77 -11.04
N CYS A 77 -8.57 -17.75 -11.92
CA CYS A 77 -7.74 -17.97 -13.09
C CYS A 77 -8.41 -17.38 -14.33
N CYS A 78 -7.72 -16.51 -15.05
CA CYS A 78 -8.13 -16.05 -16.37
C CYS A 78 -8.02 -17.20 -17.40
N GLU A 79 -8.72 -17.09 -18.52
CA GLU A 79 -8.71 -18.12 -19.59
C GLU A 79 -7.29 -18.41 -20.13
N ASN A 80 -6.41 -17.42 -20.13
CA ASN A 80 -5.01 -17.55 -20.56
C ASN A 80 -4.04 -18.06 -19.48
N GLY A 81 -4.54 -18.44 -18.30
CA GLY A 81 -3.75 -19.03 -17.21
C GLY A 81 -3.20 -18.03 -16.19
N LEU A 82 -3.47 -16.73 -16.31
CA LEU A 82 -3.08 -15.75 -15.30
C LEU A 82 -3.95 -15.91 -14.05
N TYR A 83 -3.32 -16.02 -12.86
CA TYR A 83 -4.02 -16.03 -11.58
C TYR A 83 -4.17 -14.60 -11.04
N CYS A 84 -5.39 -14.26 -10.64
CA CYS A 84 -5.72 -13.01 -9.97
C CYS A 84 -6.00 -13.26 -8.48
N PHE A 85 -5.21 -12.66 -7.61
CA PHE A 85 -5.38 -12.73 -6.15
C PHE A 85 -6.11 -11.48 -5.67
N PRO A 86 -7.37 -11.56 -5.28
CA PRO A 86 -8.11 -10.40 -4.79
C PRO A 86 -7.60 -9.98 -3.41
N ARG A 87 -7.50 -8.68 -3.20
CA ARG A 87 -7.18 -8.11 -1.89
C ARG A 87 -8.43 -8.11 -1.03
N ASP A 88 -8.29 -8.46 0.24
CA ASP A 88 -9.35 -8.22 1.21
C ASP A 88 -9.42 -6.72 1.53
N TYR A 89 -10.53 -6.08 1.17
CA TYR A 89 -10.73 -4.65 1.37
C TYR A 89 -10.67 -4.27 2.86
N ASN A 90 -11.34 -5.02 3.73
CA ASN A 90 -11.42 -4.70 5.15
C ASN A 90 -10.06 -4.85 5.85
N LEU A 91 -9.34 -5.95 5.57
CA LEU A 91 -7.99 -6.15 6.10
C LEU A 91 -7.01 -5.10 5.57
N THR A 92 -7.15 -4.74 4.30
CA THR A 92 -6.37 -3.66 3.70
C THR A 92 -6.66 -2.32 4.39
N SER A 93 -7.93 -1.99 4.61
CA SER A 93 -8.34 -0.75 5.29
C SER A 93 -7.78 -0.67 6.72
N LEU A 94 -7.79 -1.77 7.47
CA LEU A 94 -7.18 -1.81 8.81
C LEU A 94 -5.71 -1.40 8.83
N VAL A 95 -4.95 -1.74 7.79
CA VAL A 95 -3.50 -1.48 7.73
C VAL A 95 -3.19 -0.11 7.09
N TRP A 96 -4.01 0.33 6.13
CA TRP A 96 -3.68 1.51 5.32
C TRP A 96 -4.45 2.77 5.70
N SER A 97 -5.68 2.64 6.22
CA SER A 97 -6.53 3.80 6.48
C SER A 97 -6.07 4.56 7.72
N SER A 98 -5.85 5.86 7.56
CA SER A 98 -5.58 6.76 8.68
C SER A 98 -6.85 7.22 9.42
N SER A 99 -8.04 6.98 8.86
CA SER A 99 -9.33 7.33 9.47
C SER A 99 -10.03 6.13 10.12
N GLU A 100 -9.90 4.94 9.53
CA GLU A 100 -10.64 3.75 9.93
C GLU A 100 -9.73 2.59 10.36
N GLY A 101 -8.42 2.71 10.11
CA GLY A 101 -7.44 1.67 10.37
C GLY A 101 -6.47 2.00 11.50
N TYR A 102 -5.53 1.09 11.71
CA TYR A 102 -4.49 1.22 12.73
C TYR A 102 -3.64 2.48 12.62
N PRO A 103 -3.27 2.99 11.42
CA PRO A 103 -2.44 4.19 11.32
C PRO A 103 -3.05 5.45 11.96
N GLY A 104 -4.38 5.47 12.13
CA GLY A 104 -5.10 6.57 12.78
C GLY A 104 -5.10 6.53 14.31
N ASP A 105 -4.50 5.51 14.94
CA ASP A 105 -4.51 5.40 16.41
C ASP A 105 -3.86 6.61 17.06
N PRO A 106 -4.52 7.21 18.08
CA PRO A 106 -4.04 8.41 18.77
C PRO A 106 -2.63 8.31 19.34
N ASN A 107 -2.13 7.10 19.60
CA ASN A 107 -0.85 6.88 20.23
C ASN A 107 0.31 6.73 19.23
N TYR A 108 0.01 6.58 17.93
CA TYR A 108 1.07 6.54 16.93
C TYR A 108 1.64 7.93 16.66
N ARG A 109 2.79 7.97 15.97
CA ARG A 109 3.48 9.20 15.64
C ARG A 109 2.71 9.99 14.60
N GLU A 110 2.49 11.27 14.87
CA GLU A 110 1.83 12.19 13.92
C GLU A 110 2.66 12.34 12.64
N PHE A 111 2.02 12.15 11.49
CA PHE A 111 2.70 12.21 10.20
C PHE A 111 3.02 13.65 9.76
N TYR A 112 2.06 14.58 9.97
CA TYR A 112 2.15 15.93 9.43
C TYR A 112 2.90 16.92 10.33
N ARG A 113 3.03 16.65 11.64
CA ARG A 113 3.77 17.49 12.58
C ARG A 113 5.24 17.11 12.54
N ASP A 114 6.05 18.07 12.10
CA ASP A 114 7.50 17.92 11.88
C ASP A 114 8.19 19.20 12.30
N ILE A 115 9.36 19.13 12.94
CA ILE A 115 10.08 20.31 13.42
C ILE A 115 10.38 21.32 12.30
N GLY A 116 10.52 20.87 11.06
CA GLY A 116 10.71 21.72 9.90
C GLY A 116 9.56 22.69 9.64
N TYR A 117 8.36 22.35 10.13
CA TYR A 117 7.16 23.21 10.04
C TYR A 117 6.77 23.80 11.40
N ASP A 118 7.05 23.10 12.50
CA ASP A 118 6.62 23.51 13.83
C ASP A 118 7.57 24.53 14.48
N LEU A 119 8.89 24.47 14.20
CA LEU A 119 9.87 25.34 14.81
C LEU A 119 10.12 26.62 13.99
N PRO A 120 10.60 27.70 14.63
CA PRO A 120 10.97 28.94 13.95
C PRO A 120 12.05 28.72 12.89
N MET A 121 11.94 29.42 11.76
CA MET A 121 12.92 29.34 10.67
C MET A 121 14.33 29.73 11.13
N SER A 122 14.45 30.67 12.07
CA SER A 122 15.74 31.02 12.67
C SER A 122 16.45 29.85 13.35
N TYR A 123 15.70 28.85 13.81
CA TYR A 123 16.26 27.63 14.39
C TYR A 123 16.61 26.59 13.34
N ILE A 124 15.67 26.30 12.41
CA ILE A 124 15.84 25.20 11.43
C ILE A 124 16.66 25.59 10.21
N GLY A 125 16.67 26.88 9.82
CA GLY A 125 17.32 27.38 8.60
C GLY A 125 18.78 26.95 8.44
N PRO A 126 19.65 26.98 9.48
CA PRO A 126 21.04 26.53 9.39
C PRO A 126 21.20 25.01 9.08
N TYR A 127 20.14 24.21 9.22
CA TYR A 127 20.16 22.74 9.08
C TYR A 127 19.44 22.22 7.84
N VAL A 128 18.80 23.10 7.06
CA VAL A 128 18.12 22.75 5.83
C VAL A 128 18.89 23.27 4.61
N HIS A 129 18.70 22.64 3.47
CA HIS A 129 19.48 22.97 2.27
C HIS A 129 19.23 24.40 1.78
N GLU A 130 17.97 24.85 1.83
CA GLU A 130 17.55 26.20 1.50
C GLU A 130 16.99 26.88 2.75
N PRO A 131 17.73 27.84 3.38
CA PRO A 131 17.40 28.36 4.72
C PRO A 131 16.03 29.02 4.87
N GLU A 132 15.40 29.43 3.77
CA GLU A 132 14.08 30.08 3.79
C GLU A 132 12.93 29.14 3.38
N VAL A 133 13.25 27.89 2.99
CA VAL A 133 12.27 26.91 2.52
C VAL A 133 12.02 25.86 3.60
N ARG A 134 10.77 25.69 3.99
CA ARG A 134 10.37 24.65 4.93
C ARG A 134 10.35 23.28 4.26
N VAL A 135 10.95 22.30 4.91
CA VAL A 135 11.01 20.91 4.44
C VAL A 135 10.63 19.95 5.56
N PHE A 136 10.19 18.77 5.21
CA PHE A 136 10.07 17.68 6.16
C PHE A 136 11.46 17.16 6.54
N THR A 137 11.80 17.25 7.83
CA THR A 137 13.08 16.81 8.36
C THR A 137 13.07 15.35 8.83
N GLY A 138 11.90 14.77 9.01
CA GLY A 138 11.71 13.45 9.62
C GLY A 138 11.70 13.47 11.15
N TYR A 139 12.03 14.58 11.79
CA TYR A 139 11.99 14.73 13.25
C TYR A 139 10.58 15.09 13.72
N LYS A 140 9.92 14.13 14.36
CA LYS A 140 8.52 14.20 14.75
C LYS A 140 8.36 13.82 16.23
N TYR A 141 7.84 14.74 17.03
CA TYR A 141 7.75 14.58 18.50
C TYR A 141 6.33 14.33 18.99
N TYR A 142 5.33 14.48 18.13
CA TYR A 142 3.94 14.42 18.52
C TYR A 142 3.29 13.08 18.17
N ALA A 143 2.32 12.69 19.00
CA ALA A 143 1.38 11.61 18.69
C ALA A 143 0.22 12.16 17.86
N VAL A 144 -0.50 11.25 17.13
CA VAL A 144 -1.69 11.58 16.35
C VAL A 144 -2.73 12.31 17.20
N THR A 145 -2.97 11.84 18.42
CA THR A 145 -3.86 12.44 19.45
C THR A 145 -5.32 12.53 19.01
N GLY A 146 -5.60 12.81 17.75
CA GLY A 146 -6.92 13.01 17.15
C GLY A 146 -7.00 14.30 16.31
N GLN A 147 -8.22 14.74 15.99
CA GLN A 147 -8.48 15.94 15.19
C GLN A 147 -8.40 17.21 16.07
N THR A 148 -7.22 17.50 16.59
CA THR A 148 -6.94 18.69 17.41
C THR A 148 -5.61 19.29 17.01
N SER A 149 -5.47 20.61 17.17
CA SER A 149 -4.21 21.32 17.00
C SER A 149 -3.24 21.08 18.16
N GLU A 150 -3.76 20.82 19.34
CA GLU A 150 -2.96 20.47 20.52
C GLU A 150 -2.65 18.98 20.49
N LYS A 151 -1.37 18.67 20.34
CA LYS A 151 -0.88 17.29 20.24
C LYS A 151 -0.15 16.84 21.50
N ASN A 152 -0.42 15.62 21.92
CA ASN A 152 0.36 14.96 22.97
C ASN A 152 1.77 14.64 22.46
N VAL A 153 2.72 14.56 23.37
CA VAL A 153 4.06 14.07 23.05
C VAL A 153 3.98 12.58 22.72
N TYR A 154 4.70 12.18 21.68
CA TYR A 154 4.79 10.78 21.28
C TYR A 154 5.52 9.93 22.31
N ASP A 155 4.89 8.86 22.72
CA ASP A 155 5.43 7.87 23.66
C ASP A 155 5.72 6.56 22.88
N PRO A 156 6.99 6.21 22.65
CA PRO A 156 7.36 5.02 21.88
C PRO A 156 6.99 3.71 22.59
N GLU A 157 7.00 3.65 23.89
CA GLU A 157 6.64 2.45 24.65
C GLU A 157 5.14 2.19 24.53
N LYS A 158 4.33 3.22 24.73
CA LYS A 158 2.89 3.14 24.55
C LYS A 158 2.52 2.76 23.11
N ALA A 159 3.14 3.39 22.12
CA ALA A 159 2.92 3.06 20.72
C ALA A 159 3.28 1.60 20.39
N SER A 160 4.38 1.08 20.97
CA SER A 160 4.79 -0.33 20.78
C SER A 160 3.75 -1.31 21.34
N ASN A 161 3.21 -1.03 22.53
CA ASN A 161 2.17 -1.86 23.13
C ASN A 161 0.88 -1.86 22.30
N ILE A 162 0.50 -0.70 21.76
CA ILE A 162 -0.64 -0.59 20.86
C ILE A 162 -0.39 -1.34 19.54
N ALA A 163 0.81 -1.23 18.95
CA ALA A 163 1.17 -1.97 17.74
C ALA A 163 1.07 -3.49 17.94
N LEU A 164 1.49 -3.99 19.10
CA LEU A 164 1.33 -5.41 19.46
C LEU A 164 -0.16 -5.81 19.55
N ALA A 165 -0.99 -4.97 20.17
CA ALA A 165 -2.43 -5.19 20.24
C ALA A 165 -3.08 -5.21 18.84
N HIS A 166 -2.71 -4.27 17.99
CA HIS A 166 -3.17 -4.22 16.58
C HIS A 166 -2.70 -5.45 15.78
N GLY A 167 -1.47 -5.90 15.97
CA GLY A 167 -0.98 -7.14 15.35
C GLY A 167 -1.82 -8.36 15.74
N LYS A 168 -2.15 -8.50 17.04
CA LYS A 168 -3.04 -9.58 17.52
C LYS A 168 -4.45 -9.46 16.94
N ASN A 169 -4.98 -8.25 16.87
CA ASN A 169 -6.28 -7.98 16.25
C ASN A 169 -6.29 -8.33 14.77
N PHE A 170 -5.24 -7.97 14.03
CA PHE A 170 -5.10 -8.32 12.62
C PHE A 170 -5.09 -9.84 12.39
N ILE A 171 -4.33 -10.59 13.17
CA ILE A 171 -4.30 -12.06 13.12
C ILE A 171 -5.66 -12.66 13.47
N TYR A 172 -6.37 -12.10 14.46
CA TYR A 172 -7.73 -12.52 14.77
C TYR A 172 -8.67 -12.37 13.55
N HIS A 173 -8.60 -11.25 12.86
CA HIS A 173 -9.41 -11.02 11.64
C HIS A 173 -9.05 -11.98 10.50
N ILE A 174 -7.77 -12.32 10.31
CA ILE A 174 -7.36 -13.33 9.33
C ILE A 174 -7.99 -14.69 9.68
N ASN A 175 -7.83 -15.14 10.93
CA ASN A 175 -8.31 -16.44 11.36
C ASN A 175 -9.85 -16.57 11.30
N SER A 176 -10.58 -15.50 11.61
CA SER A 176 -12.05 -15.50 11.54
C SER A 176 -12.61 -15.60 10.11
N ARG A 177 -11.79 -15.39 9.10
CA ARG A 177 -12.18 -15.46 7.68
C ARG A 177 -11.79 -16.77 7.01
N SER A 178 -10.97 -17.56 7.67
CA SER A 178 -10.58 -18.89 7.19
C SER A 178 -11.54 -20.00 7.66
N GLN A 179 -12.59 -19.63 8.37
CA GLN A 179 -13.69 -20.53 8.79
C GLN A 179 -14.90 -20.36 7.89
#